data_2247f420f87c5236c1d2237c7df2083a
#
_entry.id   2247f420f87c5236c1d2237c7df2083a
#
_cell.length_a   1.000
_cell.length_b   1.000
_cell.length_c   1.000
_cell.angle_alpha   90.00
_cell.angle_beta   90.00
_cell.angle_gamma   90.00
#
_symmetry.space_group_name_H-M   'P 1'
#
loop_
_entity.id
_entity.type
_entity.pdbx_description
1 polymer ?
#
loop_
_entity_poly.entity_id
_entity_poly.type
_entity_poly.pdbx_seq_one_letter_code
_entity_poly.pdbx_strand_id
1 'polypeptide(L)' 'MCDLQLMYRECGAETRDDYLRDLANENGLPLACVRRIADRLGEREDFGALVLICETRATRSAHHARGRVQ' A
#
# COMPACT_ATOMS: atom_id res chain seq x y z
N MET A 1 11.34 -10.09 -17.78
CA MET A 1 11.62 -8.96 -16.91
C MET A 1 10.35 -8.18 -16.62
N CYS A 2 10.11 -7.86 -15.36
CA CYS A 2 8.90 -7.12 -15.02
C CYS A 2 9.03 -5.66 -15.36
N ASP A 3 7.99 -5.14 -16.01
CA ASP A 3 7.89 -3.71 -16.24
C ASP A 3 7.01 -3.13 -15.13
N LEU A 4 7.64 -2.47 -14.17
CA LEU A 4 6.92 -1.91 -13.05
C LEU A 4 5.89 -0.88 -13.48
N GLN A 5 6.24 -0.09 -14.50
CA GLN A 5 5.31 0.90 -15.02
C GLN A 5 4.02 0.24 -15.50
N LEU A 6 4.17 -0.87 -16.20
CA LEU A 6 3.01 -1.61 -16.70
C LEU A 6 2.19 -2.18 -15.54
N MET A 7 2.86 -2.65 -14.50
CA MET A 7 2.16 -3.19 -13.35
C MET A 7 1.35 -2.12 -12.63
N TYR A 8 1.89 -0.90 -12.53
CA TYR A 8 1.12 0.19 -11.94
C TYR A 8 -0.13 0.48 -12.75
N ARG A 9 0.00 0.46 -14.07
CA ARG A 9 -1.14 0.71 -14.95
C ARG A 9 -2.20 -0.37 -14.81
N GLU A 10 -1.77 -1.61 -14.67
CA GLU A 10 -2.72 -2.71 -14.49
C GLU A 10 -3.49 -2.56 -13.20
N CYS A 11 -2.92 -1.89 -12.22
CA CYS A 11 -3.61 -1.61 -10.97
C CYS A 11 -4.43 -0.33 -11.03
N GLY A 12 -4.46 0.33 -12.18
CA GLY A 12 -5.22 1.55 -12.35
C GLY A 12 -4.46 2.81 -12.00
N ALA A 13 -3.16 2.72 -11.82
CA ALA A 13 -2.33 3.86 -11.48
C ALA A 13 -1.44 4.25 -12.64
N GLU A 14 -1.29 5.55 -12.87
CA GLU A 14 -0.43 6.04 -13.92
C GLU A 14 1.03 6.12 -13.49
N THR A 15 1.24 6.37 -12.20
CA THR A 15 2.58 6.50 -11.65
C THR A 15 2.66 5.75 -10.34
N ARG A 16 3.89 5.61 -9.83
CA ARG A 16 4.08 4.98 -8.54
C ARG A 16 3.39 5.77 -7.43
N ASP A 17 3.43 7.10 -7.51
CA ASP A 17 2.75 7.93 -6.52
C ASP A 17 1.25 7.66 -6.50
N ASP A 18 0.65 7.52 -7.68
CA ASP A 18 -0.77 7.20 -7.76
C ASP A 18 -1.05 5.84 -7.13
N TYR A 19 -0.19 4.88 -7.42
CA TYR A 19 -0.33 3.55 -6.85
C TYR A 19 -0.24 3.60 -5.33
N LEU A 20 0.73 4.32 -4.80
CA LEU A 20 0.90 4.43 -3.35
C LEU A 20 -0.29 5.12 -2.70
N ARG A 21 -0.84 6.12 -3.39
CA ARG A 21 -2.02 6.83 -2.89
C ARG A 21 -3.22 5.90 -2.83
N ASP A 22 -3.42 5.13 -3.89
CA ASP A 22 -4.53 4.18 -3.92
C ASP A 22 -4.37 3.14 -2.83
N LEU A 23 -3.16 2.65 -2.66
CA LEU A 23 -2.89 1.66 -1.63
C LEU A 23 -3.17 2.23 -0.24
N ALA A 24 -2.77 3.47 -0.01
CA ALA A 24 -3.03 4.13 1.26
C ALA A 24 -4.53 4.26 1.50
N ASN A 25 -5.26 4.70 0.47
CA ASN A 25 -6.70 4.87 0.59
C ASN A 25 -7.41 3.55 0.86
N GLU A 26 -7.00 2.51 0.15
CA GLU A 26 -7.63 1.20 0.32
C GLU A 26 -7.44 0.64 1.72
N ASN A 27 -6.31 0.97 2.33
CA ASN A 27 -5.98 0.45 3.63
C ASN A 27 -6.25 1.44 4.77
N GLY A 28 -6.75 2.63 4.43
CA GLY A 28 -7.04 3.63 5.44
C GLY A 28 -5.81 4.16 6.14
N LEU A 29 -4.68 4.21 5.43
CA LEU A 29 -3.42 4.67 5.99
C LEU A 29 -3.04 6.02 5.41
N PRO A 30 -2.27 6.84 6.17
CA PRO A 30 -1.76 8.09 5.62
C PRO A 30 -0.80 7.80 4.47
N LEU A 31 -0.89 8.60 3.42
CA LEU A 31 0.01 8.43 2.28
C LEU A 31 1.48 8.55 2.72
N ALA A 32 1.77 9.46 3.63
CA ALA A 32 3.14 9.62 4.11
C ALA A 32 3.69 8.33 4.72
N CYS A 33 2.84 7.60 5.43
CA CYS A 33 3.24 6.34 6.03
C CYS A 33 3.55 5.31 4.95
N VAL A 34 2.66 5.17 3.97
CA VAL A 34 2.86 4.21 2.88
C VAL A 34 4.11 4.57 2.09
N ARG A 35 4.29 5.85 1.79
CA ARG A 35 5.45 6.30 1.03
C ARG A 35 6.75 5.98 1.77
N ARG A 36 6.77 6.19 3.07
CA ARG A 36 7.97 5.91 3.87
C ARG A 36 8.31 4.42 3.81
N ILE A 37 7.32 3.58 3.96
CA ILE A 37 7.53 2.14 3.90
C ILE A 37 8.01 1.75 2.51
N ALA A 38 7.37 2.29 1.48
CA ALA A 38 7.73 1.98 0.10
C ALA A 38 9.16 2.38 -0.20
N ASP A 39 9.59 3.53 0.29
CA ASP A 39 10.95 4.00 0.06
C ASP A 39 11.97 3.09 0.72
N ARG A 40 11.64 2.53 1.87
CA ARG A 40 12.54 1.63 2.55
C ARG A 40 12.67 0.29 1.83
N LEU A 41 11.56 -0.20 1.29
CA LEU A 41 11.55 -1.49 0.63
C LEU A 41 12.05 -1.42 -0.80
N GLY A 42 11.80 -0.31 -1.48
CA GLY A 42 12.15 -0.17 -2.88
C GLY A 42 11.01 -0.57 -3.79
N GLU A 43 11.11 -0.15 -5.05
CA GLU A 43 10.03 -0.37 -6.00
C GLU A 43 9.70 -1.84 -6.24
N ARG A 44 10.70 -2.68 -6.10
CA ARG A 44 10.50 -4.10 -6.37
C ARG A 44 9.54 -4.75 -5.41
N GLU A 45 9.38 -4.16 -4.24
CA GLU A 45 8.50 -4.71 -3.22
C GLU A 45 7.14 -4.04 -3.19
N ASP A 46 6.86 -3.16 -4.14
CA ASP A 46 5.59 -2.44 -4.15
C ASP A 46 4.40 -3.37 -4.29
N PHE A 47 4.56 -4.49 -4.96
CA PHE A 47 3.47 -5.44 -5.18
C PHE A 47 3.59 -6.69 -4.29
N GLY A 48 4.53 -6.70 -3.40
CA GLY A 48 4.73 -7.82 -2.49
C GLY A 48 4.74 -7.37 -1.05
N ALA A 49 5.94 -7.15 -0.52
CA ALA A 49 6.09 -6.82 0.90
C ALA A 49 5.32 -5.55 1.29
N LEU A 50 5.31 -4.55 0.41
CA LEU A 50 4.60 -3.31 0.72
C LEU A 50 3.11 -3.55 0.92
N VAL A 51 2.49 -4.30 0.01
CA VAL A 51 1.07 -4.60 0.12
C VAL A 51 0.80 -5.36 1.41
N LEU A 52 1.63 -6.34 1.71
CA LEU A 52 1.46 -7.14 2.91
C LEU A 52 1.57 -6.28 4.18
N ILE A 53 2.56 -5.39 4.22
CA ILE A 53 2.74 -4.53 5.38
C ILE A 53 1.56 -3.59 5.53
N CYS A 54 1.09 -3.01 4.42
CA CYS A 54 -0.05 -2.10 4.47
C CYS A 54 -1.31 -2.82 4.95
N GLU A 55 -1.53 -4.02 4.46
CA GLU A 55 -2.69 -4.81 4.87
C GLU A 55 -2.61 -5.17 6.35
N THR A 56 -1.41 -5.50 6.81
CA THR A 56 -1.21 -5.82 8.21
C THR A 56 -1.49 -4.62 9.09
N ARG A 57 -1.02 -3.45 8.69
CA ARG A 57 -1.25 -2.23 9.43
C ARG A 57 -2.72 -1.85 9.41
N ALA A 58 -3.38 -2.01 8.27
CA ALA A 58 -4.79 -1.71 8.14
C ALA A 58 -5.62 -2.62 9.03
N THR A 59 -5.29 -3.90 9.03
CA THR A 59 -6.00 -4.85 9.86
C THR A 59 -5.83 -4.51 11.34
N ARG A 60 -4.60 -4.14 11.71
CA ARG A 60 -4.34 -3.76 13.10
C ARG A 60 -5.11 -2.52 13.49
N SER A 61 -5.12 -1.51 12.62
CA SER A 61 -5.84 -0.27 12.89
C SER A 61 -7.34 -0.52 12.95
N ALA A 62 -7.86 -1.29 11.99
CA ALA A 62 -9.28 -1.61 11.98
C ALA A 62 -9.69 -2.40 13.20
N HIS A 63 -8.87 -3.36 13.56
CA HIS A 63 -9.14 -4.16 14.74
C HIS A 63 -9.17 -3.30 15.99
N HIS A 64 -8.20 -2.42 16.10
CA HIS A 64 -8.13 -1.51 17.25
C HIS A 64 -9.33 -0.57 17.28
N ALA A 65 -9.65 0.02 16.13
CA ALA A 65 -10.73 0.98 16.05
C ALA A 65 -12.09 0.33 16.30
N ARG A 66 -12.22 -0.90 15.91
CA ARG A 66 -13.48 -1.61 16.00
C ARG A 66 -13.43 -2.75 17.01
N GLY A 67 -12.59 -2.60 18.00
CA GLY A 67 -12.43 -3.66 18.98
C GLY A 67 -13.72 -4.16 19.57
N ARG A 68 -14.75 -3.34 19.51
CA ARG A 68 -16.03 -3.71 20.06
C ARG A 68 -16.91 -4.51 19.08
N VAL A 69 -16.55 -4.49 17.82
CA VAL A 69 -17.48 -4.98 16.81
C VAL A 69 -17.57 -6.46 16.75
N GLN A 70 -16.61 -7.10 16.87
CA GLN A 70 -16.76 -8.52 16.64
C GLN A 70 -16.87 -9.28 17.86
#